data_c37665e42983f4f67bbd7526f5c6ade2
#
_entry.id   c37665e42983f4f67bbd7526f5c6ade2
#
_cell.length_a   1.000
_cell.length_b   1.000
_cell.length_c   1.000
_cell.angle_alpha   90.00
_cell.angle_beta   90.00
_cell.angle_gamma   90.00
#
_symmetry.space_group_name_H-M   'P 1'
#
loop_
_entity.id
_entity.type
_entity.pdbx_description
1 polymer ?
#
loop_
_entity_poly.entity_id
_entity_poly.type
_entity_poly.pdbx_seq_one_letter_code
_entity_poly.pdbx_strand_id
1 'polypeptide(L)' 'MNWISVRDRLPEDQAEVLVATRSKNGVRNIDKGYLAIDHFIHRGRAEVTHWMPLPELPKEEK' A
#
# COMPACT_ATOMS: atom_id res chain seq x y z
N MET A 1 -5.68 5.82 11.81
CA MET A 1 -4.94 5.12 10.75
C MET A 1 -3.70 5.92 10.43
N ASN A 2 -2.57 5.27 10.52
CA ASN A 2 -1.30 5.96 10.29
C ASN A 2 -0.60 5.38 9.07
N TRP A 3 -0.39 6.23 8.10
CA TRP A 3 0.40 5.86 6.95
C TRP A 3 1.88 5.83 7.33
N ILE A 4 2.59 4.84 6.82
CA ILE A 4 4.02 4.67 7.08
C ILE A 4 4.76 4.99 5.80
N SER A 5 5.73 5.92 5.87
CA SER A 5 6.54 6.25 4.72
C SER A 5 7.40 5.05 4.33
N VAL A 6 7.49 4.77 3.03
CA VAL A 6 8.37 3.69 2.57
C VAL A 6 9.84 3.98 2.87
N ARG A 7 10.16 5.23 3.16
CA ARG A 7 11.53 5.60 3.56
C ARG A 7 11.82 5.25 5.01
N ASP A 8 10.79 5.09 5.83
CA ASP A 8 10.98 4.77 7.23
C ASP A 8 11.08 3.28 7.45
N ARG A 9 10.20 2.52 6.81
CA ARG A 9 10.28 1.06 6.85
C ARG A 9 9.37 0.48 5.80
N LEU A 10 9.58 -0.80 5.51
CA LEU A 10 8.82 -1.53 4.52
C LEU A 10 7.96 -2.58 5.21
N PRO A 11 6.86 -3.02 4.58
CA PRO A 11 6.06 -4.10 5.13
C PRO A 11 6.77 -5.43 4.98
N GLU A 12 6.22 -6.46 5.62
CA GLU A 12 6.71 -7.81 5.42
C GLU A 12 6.56 -8.21 3.96
N ASP A 13 7.53 -8.99 3.48
CA ASP A 13 7.51 -9.43 2.10
C ASP A 13 6.24 -10.21 1.80
N GLN A 14 5.57 -9.83 0.72
CA GLN A 14 4.35 -10.44 0.20
C GLN A 14 3.12 -10.30 1.08
N ALA A 15 3.19 -9.54 2.16
CA ALA A 15 2.00 -9.23 2.94
C ALA A 15 1.17 -8.19 2.19
N GLU A 16 -0.14 -8.43 2.09
CA GLU A 16 -1.02 -7.47 1.45
C GLU A 16 -1.17 -6.24 2.33
N VAL A 17 -1.07 -5.07 1.70
CA VAL A 17 -1.17 -3.81 2.40
C VAL A 17 -1.90 -2.81 1.52
N LEU A 18 -2.35 -1.72 2.11
CA LEU A 18 -2.78 -0.57 1.34
C LEU A 18 -1.56 0.24 0.98
N VAL A 19 -1.53 0.75 -0.23
CA VAL A 19 -0.43 1.60 -0.68
C VAL A 19 -1.00 2.93 -1.14
N ALA A 20 -0.30 3.99 -0.79
CA ALA A 20 -0.60 5.33 -1.28
C ALA A 20 0.37 5.63 -2.41
N THR A 21 -0.17 6.00 -3.56
CA THR A 21 0.65 6.20 -4.74
C THR A 21 0.56 7.64 -5.22
N ARG A 22 1.57 8.03 -5.98
CA ARG A 22 1.62 9.36 -6.58
C ARG A 22 2.17 9.22 -7.99
N SER A 23 1.43 9.73 -8.95
CA SER A 23 1.86 9.71 -10.33
C SER A 23 2.79 10.88 -10.61
N LYS A 24 3.38 10.87 -11.82
CA LYS A 24 4.24 11.97 -12.25
C LYS A 24 3.50 13.29 -12.29
N ASN A 25 2.19 13.25 -12.51
CA ASN A 25 1.38 14.45 -12.57
C ASN A 25 0.89 14.89 -11.20
N GLY A 26 1.30 14.21 -10.14
CA GLY A 26 0.90 14.57 -8.80
C GLY A 26 -0.43 13.99 -8.35
N VAL A 27 -1.05 13.15 -9.16
CA VAL A 27 -2.32 12.50 -8.79
C VAL A 27 -2.03 11.45 -7.73
N ARG A 28 -2.81 11.46 -6.67
CA ARG A 28 -2.62 10.56 -5.54
C ARG A 28 -3.78 9.59 -5.46
N ASN A 29 -3.47 8.34 -5.22
CA ASN A 29 -4.47 7.29 -5.14
C ASN A 29 -4.10 6.30 -4.04
N ILE A 30 -5.08 5.48 -3.67
CA ILE A 30 -4.89 4.41 -2.71
C ILE A 30 -5.24 3.12 -3.42
N ASP A 31 -4.41 2.11 -3.25
CA ASP A 31 -4.63 0.82 -3.89
C ASP A 31 -4.21 -0.28 -2.93
N LYS A 32 -4.56 -1.50 -3.27
CA LYS A 32 -4.12 -2.67 -2.53
C LYS A 32 -2.90 -3.25 -3.25
N GLY A 33 -1.90 -3.60 -2.50
CA GLY A 33 -0.71 -4.16 -3.10
C GLY A 33 0.10 -4.96 -2.10
N TYR A 34 1.29 -5.32 -2.51
CA TYR A 34 2.21 -6.06 -1.62
C TYR A 34 3.64 -5.77 -2.07
N LEU A 35 4.57 -6.02 -1.16
CA LEU A 35 5.98 -5.87 -1.45
C LEU A 35 6.53 -7.20 -1.94
N ALA A 36 7.16 -7.19 -3.11
CA ALA A 36 7.81 -8.37 -3.65
C ALA A 36 9.30 -8.08 -3.74
N ILE A 37 10.07 -8.69 -2.86
CA ILE A 37 11.51 -8.53 -2.74
C ILE A 37 11.87 -7.08 -2.41
N ASP A 38 11.93 -6.21 -3.41
CA ASP A 38 12.36 -4.85 -3.18
C ASP A 38 11.48 -3.82 -3.90
N HIS A 39 10.33 -4.24 -4.40
CA HIS A 39 9.43 -3.30 -5.06
C HIS A 39 7.98 -3.70 -4.80
N PHE A 40 7.11 -2.70 -4.86
CA PHE A 40 5.70 -2.93 -4.62
C PHE A 40 5.00 -3.37 -5.90
N ILE A 41 4.12 -4.35 -5.75
CA ILE A 41 3.26 -4.81 -6.83
C ILE A 41 1.86 -4.30 -6.54
N HIS A 42 1.32 -3.51 -7.44
CA HIS A 42 -0.03 -2.99 -7.30
C HIS A 42 -0.56 -2.68 -8.69
N ARG A 43 -1.82 -2.30 -8.74
CA ARG A 43 -2.44 -1.93 -10.00
C ARG A 43 -1.88 -0.58 -10.43
N GLY A 44 -1.47 -0.45 -11.69
CA GLY A 44 -0.96 0.80 -12.18
C GLY A 44 0.54 0.93 -12.01
N ARG A 45 1.05 2.12 -12.34
CA ARG A 45 2.50 2.35 -12.40
C ARG A 45 2.97 3.50 -11.53
N ALA A 46 2.07 4.07 -10.74
CA ALA A 46 2.44 5.19 -9.90
C ALA A 46 3.38 4.73 -8.79
N GLU A 47 4.22 5.64 -8.35
CA GLU A 47 5.18 5.36 -7.29
C GLU A 47 4.47 5.24 -5.95
N VAL A 48 4.83 4.22 -5.18
CA VAL A 48 4.31 4.06 -3.82
C VAL A 48 5.12 4.93 -2.88
N THR A 49 4.44 5.79 -2.15
CA THR A 49 5.10 6.68 -1.19
C THR A 49 4.89 6.24 0.25
N HIS A 50 3.73 5.65 0.52
CA HIS A 50 3.36 5.23 1.87
C HIS A 50 2.59 3.93 1.80
N TRP A 51 2.52 3.25 2.93
CA TRP A 51 1.74 2.03 3.03
C TRP A 51 1.15 1.92 4.43
N MET A 52 0.18 1.05 4.58
CA MET A 52 -0.34 0.71 5.90
C MET A 52 -0.95 -0.68 5.85
N PRO A 53 -1.01 -1.39 6.98
CA PRO A 53 -1.64 -2.71 6.98
C PRO A 53 -3.09 -2.62 6.54
N LEU A 54 -3.57 -3.67 5.89
CA LEU A 54 -4.98 -3.74 5.54
C LEU A 54 -5.82 -3.79 6.81
N PRO A 55 -6.90 -3.02 6.86
CA PRO A 55 -7.82 -3.16 7.97
C PRO A 55 -8.53 -4.50 7.90
N GLU A 56 -8.94 -4.99 9.05
CA GLU A 56 -9.71 -6.23 9.08
C GLU A 56 -11.05 -6.00 8.42
N LEU A 57 -11.53 -7.04 7.75
CA LEU A 57 -12.86 -6.98 7.21
C LEU A 57 -13.87 -7.04 8.37
N PRO A 58 -14.99 -6.35 8.22
CA PRO A 58 -16.01 -6.45 9.24
C PRO A 58 -16.56 -7.86 9.31
N LYS A 59 -16.92 -8.27 10.49
CA LYS A 59 -17.56 -9.57 10.65
C LYS A 59 -18.92 -9.53 9.96
N GLU A 60 -19.17 -10.58 9.21
CA GLU A 60 -20.51 -10.73 8.65
C GLU A 60 -21.43 -11.22 9.73
N GLU A 61 -22.55 -10.54 9.83
CA GLU A 61 -23.60 -10.96 10.76
C GLU A 61 -24.82 -11.33 9.96
N LYS A 62 -25.46 -12.34 10.44
CA LYS A 62 -26.67 -12.79 9.78
C LYS A 62 -27.89 -12.58 10.62
#